data_8069a636d8189451ac288e68e96ed8a0
#
_entry.id   8069a636d8189451ac288e68e96ed8a0
#
_cell.length_a   1.000
_cell.length_b   1.000
_cell.length_c   1.000
_cell.angle_alpha   90.00
_cell.angle_beta   90.00
_cell.angle_gamma   90.00
#
_symmetry.space_group_name_H-M   'P 1'
#
loop_
_entity.id
_entity.type
_entity.pdbx_description
1 polymer ?
#
loop_
_entity_poly.entity_id
_entity_poly.type
_entity_poly.pdbx_seq_one_letter_code
_entity_poly.pdbx_strand_id
1 'polypeptide(L)'
;GTPPSGDMSYYDGDINWVCSYDLNETEITKTGKTLSEKGASVIAGEMQTPNSILIAMYGGGGTIGNSGLLRCHARTNQAICSVHFDESAIDPFFAFYQTMFIRKYWMYYAEGSRKDPNINQDIVRNMKYVIPPMNEQIEIVEYLRNKCSQINLLITLKQKKIDKLNEYKKSLIYEYVIGKKEVR
;
A
#
# COMPACT_ATOMS: atom_id res chain seq x y z
N GLY A 1 13.80 -1.39 -9.52
CA GLY A 1 13.89 -0.85 -10.89
C GLY A 1 12.69 -1.19 -11.74
N THR A 2 12.68 -0.66 -12.95
CA THR A 2 11.62 -0.91 -13.95
C THR A 2 12.29 -1.40 -15.24
N PRO A 3 11.86 -2.53 -15.83
CA PRO A 3 12.38 -2.96 -17.13
C PRO A 3 12.04 -1.96 -18.24
N PRO A 4 12.76 -1.97 -19.37
CA PRO A 4 12.43 -1.14 -20.53
C PRO A 4 10.97 -1.36 -20.97
N SER A 5 10.25 -0.27 -21.23
CA SER A 5 8.88 -0.33 -21.74
C SER A 5 8.86 -0.83 -23.19
N GLY A 6 7.88 -1.66 -23.54
CA GLY A 6 7.64 -2.10 -24.91
C GLY A 6 8.10 -3.53 -25.23
N ASP A 7 8.87 -4.18 -24.38
CA ASP A 7 9.22 -5.61 -24.53
C ASP A 7 8.48 -6.45 -23.46
N MET A 8 7.44 -7.15 -23.88
CA MET A 8 6.62 -8.00 -22.99
C MET A 8 7.39 -9.21 -22.45
N SER A 9 8.55 -9.56 -23.03
CA SER A 9 9.36 -10.66 -22.52
C SER A 9 9.94 -10.43 -21.11
N TYR A 10 9.86 -9.22 -20.60
CA TYR A 10 10.28 -8.86 -19.25
C TYR A 10 9.19 -9.09 -18.18
N TYR A 11 7.95 -9.28 -18.59
CA TYR A 11 6.76 -9.29 -17.71
C TYR A 11 6.08 -10.66 -17.69
N ASP A 12 5.03 -10.78 -16.86
CA ASP A 12 4.12 -11.93 -16.77
C ASP A 12 4.80 -13.27 -16.45
N GLY A 13 5.92 -13.23 -15.69
CA GLY A 13 6.57 -14.42 -15.12
C GLY A 13 6.17 -14.66 -13.66
N ASP A 14 7.03 -15.37 -12.92
CA ASP A 14 6.72 -15.84 -11.56
C ASP A 14 7.27 -14.93 -10.46
N ILE A 15 7.96 -13.84 -10.81
CA ILE A 15 8.61 -12.95 -9.83
C ILE A 15 7.68 -11.79 -9.53
N ASN A 16 7.18 -11.70 -8.29
CA ASN A 16 6.39 -10.56 -7.84
C ASN A 16 7.14 -9.24 -8.06
N TRP A 17 6.45 -8.23 -8.56
CA TRP A 17 7.00 -6.90 -8.80
C TRP A 17 6.10 -5.82 -8.22
N VAL A 18 6.53 -5.26 -7.09
CA VAL A 18 5.79 -4.22 -6.38
C VAL A 18 6.05 -2.86 -7.00
N CYS A 19 4.99 -2.16 -7.32
CA CYS A 19 5.01 -0.77 -7.76
C CYS A 19 4.36 0.14 -6.71
N SER A 20 4.60 1.44 -6.76
CA SER A 20 4.10 2.38 -5.75
C SER A 20 2.58 2.38 -5.58
N TYR A 21 1.81 2.04 -6.60
CA TYR A 21 0.35 1.93 -6.52
C TYR A 21 -0.13 0.66 -5.80
N ASP A 22 0.74 -0.33 -5.57
CA ASP A 22 0.42 -1.52 -4.76
C ASP A 22 0.50 -1.23 -3.25
N LEU A 23 1.09 -0.08 -2.87
CA LEU A 23 1.27 0.32 -1.48
C LEU A 23 0.02 1.04 -0.95
N ASN A 24 -0.88 0.28 -0.34
CA ASN A 24 -2.18 0.76 0.14
C ASN A 24 -2.37 0.51 1.64
N GLU A 25 -1.29 0.58 2.43
CA GLU A 25 -1.31 0.34 3.88
C GLU A 25 -1.85 -1.06 4.23
N THR A 26 -1.46 -2.06 3.42
CA THR A 26 -1.88 -3.47 3.58
C THR A 26 -0.70 -4.42 3.52
N GLU A 27 -0.95 -5.68 3.89
CA GLU A 27 -0.01 -6.78 3.65
C GLU A 27 0.01 -7.11 2.14
N ILE A 28 1.21 -7.27 1.57
CA ILE A 28 1.43 -7.60 0.16
C ILE A 28 1.84 -9.07 0.07
N THR A 29 0.88 -9.93 -0.24
CA THR A 29 1.11 -11.38 -0.43
C THR A 29 1.37 -11.76 -1.88
N LYS A 30 0.91 -10.94 -2.81
CA LYS A 30 1.12 -11.04 -4.26
C LYS A 30 0.98 -9.67 -4.90
N THR A 31 1.47 -9.52 -6.11
CA THR A 31 1.41 -8.27 -6.88
C THR A 31 0.49 -8.39 -8.07
N GLY A 32 -0.05 -7.27 -8.53
CA GLY A 32 -0.86 -7.22 -9.74
C GLY A 32 -0.05 -7.40 -11.03
N LYS A 33 1.27 -7.17 -10.96
CA LYS A 33 2.21 -7.39 -12.06
C LYS A 33 3.36 -8.25 -11.58
N THR A 34 3.90 -9.04 -12.49
CA THR A 34 5.07 -9.90 -12.24
C THR A 34 6.14 -9.67 -13.30
N LEU A 35 7.33 -10.13 -13.00
CA LEU A 35 8.47 -10.11 -13.93
C LEU A 35 8.85 -11.55 -14.29
N SER A 36 9.35 -11.70 -15.52
CA SER A 36 10.12 -12.88 -15.89
C SER A 36 11.52 -12.83 -15.24
N GLU A 37 12.25 -13.93 -15.25
CA GLU A 37 13.67 -13.94 -14.85
C GLU A 37 14.49 -12.92 -15.63
N LYS A 38 14.26 -12.80 -16.96
CA LYS A 38 14.86 -11.80 -17.81
C LYS A 38 14.53 -10.38 -17.32
N GLY A 39 13.27 -10.11 -16.96
CA GLY A 39 12.83 -8.82 -16.43
C GLY A 39 13.49 -8.48 -15.10
N ALA A 40 13.58 -9.46 -14.20
CA ALA A 40 14.23 -9.28 -12.92
C ALA A 40 15.74 -9.07 -13.03
N SER A 41 16.41 -9.66 -14.02
CA SER A 41 17.86 -9.54 -14.21
C SER A 41 18.30 -8.17 -14.74
N VAL A 42 17.45 -7.45 -15.46
CA VAL A 42 17.79 -6.15 -16.07
C VAL A 42 17.48 -4.95 -15.19
N ILE A 43 16.81 -5.15 -14.05
CA ILE A 43 16.48 -4.05 -13.13
C ILE A 43 17.45 -3.99 -11.96
N ALA A 44 17.75 -2.77 -11.51
CA ALA A 44 18.57 -2.56 -10.32
C ALA A 44 17.81 -2.93 -9.03
N GLY A 45 18.59 -3.13 -7.96
CA GLY A 45 18.11 -3.50 -6.63
C GLY A 45 18.11 -5.01 -6.41
N GLU A 46 17.84 -5.44 -5.20
CA GLU A 46 17.83 -6.84 -4.78
C GLU A 46 16.41 -7.37 -4.63
N MET A 47 16.28 -8.70 -4.52
CA MET A 47 15.05 -9.35 -4.11
C MET A 47 14.74 -8.95 -2.67
N GLN A 48 13.54 -8.42 -2.45
CA GLN A 48 13.07 -8.09 -1.11
C GLN A 48 12.46 -9.32 -0.44
N THR A 49 12.68 -9.44 0.85
CA THR A 49 12.22 -10.59 1.65
C THR A 49 10.91 -10.28 2.38
N PRO A 50 10.16 -11.31 2.78
CA PRO A 50 9.04 -11.12 3.70
C PRO A 50 9.44 -10.32 4.94
N ASN A 51 8.49 -9.62 5.54
CA ASN A 51 8.62 -8.69 6.66
C ASN A 51 9.33 -7.36 6.34
N SER A 52 9.78 -7.14 5.11
CA SER A 52 10.23 -5.81 4.68
C SER A 52 9.04 -4.85 4.62
N ILE A 53 9.25 -3.61 5.07
CA ILE A 53 8.30 -2.52 4.90
C ILE A 53 8.69 -1.72 3.67
N LEU A 54 7.78 -1.66 2.72
CA LEU A 54 7.95 -0.93 1.46
C LEU A 54 7.29 0.44 1.58
N ILE A 55 7.99 1.51 1.15
CA ILE A 55 7.55 2.89 1.27
C ILE A 55 7.69 3.58 -0.08
N ALA A 56 6.61 4.19 -0.57
CA ALA A 56 6.65 4.99 -1.79
C ALA A 56 7.37 6.30 -1.55
N MET A 57 8.51 6.52 -2.21
CA MET A 57 9.29 7.74 -2.12
C MET A 57 8.75 8.84 -3.02
N TYR A 58 8.18 8.48 -4.16
CA TYR A 58 7.55 9.39 -5.12
C TYR A 58 6.47 8.68 -5.92
N GLY A 59 5.61 9.47 -6.54
CA GLY A 59 4.48 8.98 -7.35
C GLY A 59 3.38 10.03 -7.41
N GLY A 60 2.50 9.90 -8.41
CA GLY A 60 1.33 10.78 -8.56
C GLY A 60 0.18 10.42 -7.61
N GLY A 61 -0.78 11.35 -7.45
CA GLY A 61 -2.05 11.05 -6.81
C GLY A 61 -2.01 10.80 -5.29
N GLY A 62 -1.00 11.33 -4.58
CA GLY A 62 -0.93 11.22 -3.12
C GLY A 62 -0.36 9.89 -2.61
N THR A 63 0.36 9.15 -3.44
CA THR A 63 0.98 7.86 -3.06
C THR A 63 2.23 8.01 -2.20
N ILE A 64 2.83 9.20 -2.13
CA ILE A 64 4.04 9.44 -1.35
C ILE A 64 3.83 9.07 0.11
N GLY A 65 4.76 8.32 0.67
CA GLY A 65 4.70 7.83 2.04
C GLY A 65 3.71 6.70 2.27
N ASN A 66 2.94 6.26 1.24
CA ASN A 66 2.18 5.03 1.35
C ASN A 66 3.13 3.87 1.61
N SER A 67 2.69 2.93 2.42
CA SER A 67 3.50 1.78 2.80
C SER A 67 2.76 0.46 2.56
N GLY A 68 3.54 -0.63 2.56
CA GLY A 68 3.04 -1.99 2.51
C GLY A 68 3.97 -2.92 3.27
N LEU A 69 3.41 -3.88 4.00
CA LEU A 69 4.17 -4.95 4.64
C LEU A 69 4.29 -6.13 3.68
N LEU A 70 5.50 -6.41 3.21
CA LEU A 70 5.75 -7.49 2.28
C LEU A 70 5.65 -8.85 2.98
N ARG A 71 4.89 -9.78 2.37
CA ARG A 71 4.69 -11.15 2.88
C ARG A 71 5.14 -12.22 1.90
N CYS A 72 5.77 -11.82 0.82
CA CYS A 72 6.34 -12.70 -0.21
C CYS A 72 7.72 -12.19 -0.61
N HIS A 73 8.44 -12.92 -1.44
CA HIS A 73 9.62 -12.39 -2.11
C HIS A 73 9.17 -11.55 -3.31
N ALA A 74 9.75 -10.37 -3.48
CA ALA A 74 9.40 -9.49 -4.58
C ALA A 74 10.55 -8.58 -5.02
N ARG A 75 10.54 -8.17 -6.29
CA ARG A 75 11.32 -7.03 -6.77
C ARG A 75 10.48 -5.77 -6.62
N THR A 76 11.13 -4.61 -6.54
CA THR A 76 10.45 -3.31 -6.44
C THR A 76 10.82 -2.39 -7.59
N ASN A 77 9.93 -1.48 -7.94
CA ASN A 77 10.29 -0.39 -8.83
C ASN A 77 11.19 0.62 -8.11
N GLN A 78 11.76 1.57 -8.86
CA GLN A 78 12.70 2.58 -8.32
C GLN A 78 12.03 3.61 -7.41
N ALA A 79 10.69 3.68 -7.36
CA ALA A 79 9.95 4.61 -6.51
C ALA A 79 9.79 4.12 -5.07
N ILE A 80 10.22 2.90 -4.77
CA ILE A 80 10.04 2.25 -3.48
C ILE A 80 11.37 2.20 -2.73
N CYS A 81 11.33 2.65 -1.48
CA CYS A 81 12.34 2.36 -0.46
C CYS A 81 11.89 1.15 0.34
N SER A 82 12.75 0.14 0.46
CA SER A 82 12.54 -1.01 1.32
C SER A 82 13.30 -0.84 2.62
N VAL A 83 12.61 -1.07 3.73
CA VAL A 83 13.17 -0.99 5.09
C VAL A 83 13.11 -2.37 5.71
N HIS A 84 14.26 -2.82 6.19
CA HIS A 84 14.42 -4.07 6.93
C HIS A 84 14.76 -3.75 8.37
N PHE A 85 14.02 -4.35 9.29
CA PHE A 85 14.24 -4.18 10.71
C PHE A 85 14.86 -5.44 11.30
N ASP A 86 15.55 -5.26 12.40
CA ASP A 86 15.97 -6.40 13.25
C ASP A 86 14.73 -6.94 13.98
N GLU A 87 14.23 -8.09 13.52
CA GLU A 87 13.02 -8.73 14.07
C GLU A 87 13.20 -9.20 15.53
N SER A 88 14.44 -9.24 16.04
CA SER A 88 14.68 -9.50 17.47
C SER A 88 14.37 -8.29 18.35
N ALA A 89 14.37 -7.10 17.78
CA ALA A 89 14.14 -5.84 18.48
C ALA A 89 12.75 -5.24 18.19
N ILE A 90 12.20 -5.44 16.99
CA ILE A 90 10.92 -4.86 16.62
C ILE A 90 10.07 -5.84 15.81
N ASP A 91 8.83 -6.02 16.23
CA ASP A 91 7.84 -6.83 15.51
C ASP A 91 7.50 -6.17 14.16
N PRO A 92 7.47 -6.91 13.04
CA PRO A 92 7.22 -6.37 11.71
C PRO A 92 5.88 -5.63 11.57
N PHE A 93 4.80 -6.10 12.22
CA PHE A 93 3.51 -5.40 12.21
C PHE A 93 3.55 -4.13 13.04
N PHE A 94 4.24 -4.16 14.18
CA PHE A 94 4.41 -2.98 15.00
C PHE A 94 5.19 -1.89 14.24
N ALA A 95 6.29 -2.25 13.60
CA ALA A 95 7.03 -1.35 12.72
C ALA A 95 6.17 -0.81 11.57
N PHE A 96 5.33 -1.66 10.97
CA PHE A 96 4.42 -1.29 9.89
C PHE A 96 3.37 -0.27 10.35
N TYR A 97 2.74 -0.48 11.51
CA TYR A 97 1.78 0.49 12.07
C TYR A 97 2.44 1.83 12.42
N GLN A 98 3.67 1.80 12.96
CA GLN A 98 4.42 3.03 13.15
C GLN A 98 4.73 3.74 11.82
N THR A 99 5.07 2.99 10.77
CA THR A 99 5.34 3.54 9.44
C THR A 99 4.12 4.29 8.90
N MET A 100 2.92 3.73 9.03
CA MET A 100 1.67 4.42 8.67
C MET A 100 1.48 5.72 9.47
N PHE A 101 1.76 5.70 10.78
CA PHE A 101 1.68 6.89 11.61
C PHE A 101 2.73 7.96 11.22
N ILE A 102 3.94 7.53 10.86
CA ILE A 102 5.05 8.40 10.48
C ILE A 102 4.78 9.11 9.14
N ARG A 103 3.93 8.58 8.29
CA ARG A 103 3.62 9.15 6.96
C ARG A 103 3.37 10.66 6.99
N LYS A 104 2.64 11.16 7.97
CA LYS A 104 2.36 12.60 8.12
C LYS A 104 3.61 13.46 8.29
N TYR A 105 4.67 12.90 8.87
CA TYR A 105 5.95 13.60 9.04
C TYR A 105 6.74 13.62 7.74
N TRP A 106 6.73 12.52 6.97
CA TRP A 106 7.35 12.51 5.64
C TRP A 106 6.69 13.52 4.72
N MET A 107 5.36 13.65 4.77
CA MET A 107 4.64 14.66 3.98
C MET A 107 5.09 16.09 4.31
N TYR A 108 5.41 16.38 5.55
CA TYR A 108 5.97 17.68 5.93
C TYR A 108 7.29 17.98 5.21
N TYR A 109 8.17 16.99 5.04
CA TYR A 109 9.42 17.17 4.29
C TYR A 109 9.19 17.20 2.77
N ALA A 110 8.14 16.56 2.27
CA ALA A 110 7.81 16.53 0.86
C ALA A 110 7.19 17.84 0.34
N GLU A 111 6.44 18.56 1.17
CA GLU A 111 5.69 19.77 0.79
C GLU A 111 6.56 21.01 0.52
N GLY A 112 7.84 20.94 0.81
CA GLY A 112 8.68 22.17 0.96
C GLY A 112 9.15 22.85 -0.32
N SER A 113 9.04 22.33 -1.57
CA SER A 113 9.75 23.01 -2.65
C SER A 113 9.43 22.63 -4.12
N ARG A 114 8.55 21.72 -4.45
CA ARG A 114 8.36 21.27 -5.84
C ARG A 114 6.91 21.03 -6.22
N LYS A 115 6.63 21.18 -7.52
CA LYS A 115 5.35 20.83 -8.15
C LYS A 115 5.03 19.33 -7.98
N ASP A 116 6.08 18.49 -7.86
CA ASP A 116 6.00 17.06 -7.56
C ASP A 116 6.87 16.77 -6.33
N PRO A 117 6.29 16.77 -5.12
CA PRO A 117 7.02 16.51 -3.89
C PRO A 117 7.55 15.07 -3.87
N ASN A 118 8.76 14.88 -3.33
CA ASN A 118 9.39 13.58 -3.17
C ASN A 118 10.01 13.46 -1.78
N ILE A 119 9.99 12.27 -1.21
CA ILE A 119 10.90 11.89 -0.12
C ILE A 119 12.04 11.05 -0.71
N ASN A 120 13.14 10.98 0.00
CA ASN A 120 14.30 10.18 -0.41
C ASN A 120 14.67 9.17 0.68
N GLN A 121 15.62 8.29 0.38
CA GLN A 121 16.07 7.26 1.33
C GLN A 121 16.65 7.86 2.62
N ASP A 122 17.28 9.03 2.57
CA ASP A 122 17.84 9.67 3.77
C ASP A 122 16.74 10.17 4.69
N ILE A 123 15.64 10.70 4.15
CA ILE A 123 14.45 11.07 4.94
C ILE A 123 13.88 9.83 5.60
N VAL A 124 13.72 8.72 4.89
CA VAL A 124 13.21 7.47 5.44
C VAL A 124 14.15 6.91 6.52
N ARG A 125 15.46 6.89 6.26
CA ARG A 125 16.49 6.36 7.18
C ARG A 125 16.55 7.15 8.49
N ASN A 126 16.34 8.46 8.46
CA ASN A 126 16.44 9.33 9.63
C ASN A 126 15.16 9.41 10.46
N MET A 127 14.07 8.75 10.03
CA MET A 127 12.86 8.68 10.84
C MET A 127 13.08 7.83 12.10
N LYS A 128 12.54 8.34 13.20
CA LYS A 128 12.68 7.71 14.50
C LYS A 128 11.47 6.81 14.77
N TYR A 129 11.76 5.59 15.18
CA TYR A 129 10.78 4.64 15.67
C TYR A 129 10.87 4.56 17.19
N VAL A 130 9.73 4.43 17.84
CA VAL A 130 9.64 4.09 19.26
C VAL A 130 9.60 2.59 19.37
N ILE A 131 10.47 2.01 20.19
CA ILE A 131 10.60 0.56 20.33
C ILE A 131 10.37 0.18 21.81
N PRO A 132 9.10 -0.09 22.22
CA PRO A 132 8.82 -0.61 23.55
C PRO A 132 9.29 -2.08 23.67
N PRO A 133 9.23 -2.68 24.86
CA PRO A 133 9.52 -4.11 25.02
C PRO A 133 8.66 -4.98 24.08
N MET A 134 9.20 -6.09 23.59
CA MET A 134 8.56 -6.94 22.58
C MET A 134 7.16 -7.41 22.98
N ASN A 135 6.93 -7.76 24.25
CA ASN A 135 5.62 -8.14 24.75
C ASN A 135 4.57 -7.02 24.57
N GLU A 136 4.94 -5.77 24.83
CA GLU A 136 4.06 -4.61 24.61
C GLU A 136 3.79 -4.39 23.11
N GLN A 137 4.80 -4.56 22.25
CA GLN A 137 4.61 -4.48 20.80
C GLN A 137 3.58 -5.51 20.33
N ILE A 138 3.66 -6.75 20.79
CA ILE A 138 2.74 -7.84 20.43
C ILE A 138 1.32 -7.52 20.89
N GLU A 139 1.13 -7.07 22.12
CA GLU A 139 -0.18 -6.68 22.66
C GLU A 139 -0.81 -5.54 21.84
N ILE A 140 -0.02 -4.52 21.49
CA ILE A 140 -0.48 -3.40 20.64
C ILE A 140 -0.88 -3.91 19.24
N VAL A 141 -0.08 -4.78 18.63
CA VAL A 141 -0.37 -5.36 17.31
C VAL A 141 -1.67 -6.15 17.33
N GLU A 142 -1.86 -7.02 18.32
CA GLU A 142 -3.10 -7.81 18.46
C GLU A 142 -4.33 -6.91 18.63
N TYR A 143 -4.25 -5.90 19.48
CA TYR A 143 -5.32 -4.94 19.66
C TYR A 143 -5.66 -4.21 18.36
N LEU A 144 -4.64 -3.67 17.67
CA LEU A 144 -4.83 -2.92 16.42
C LEU A 144 -5.39 -3.80 15.31
N ARG A 145 -4.89 -5.02 15.13
CA ARG A 145 -5.41 -5.96 14.13
C ARG A 145 -6.89 -6.25 14.35
N ASN A 146 -7.30 -6.51 15.58
CA ASN A 146 -8.71 -6.74 15.92
C ASN A 146 -9.58 -5.51 15.61
N LYS A 147 -9.12 -4.31 15.99
CA LYS A 147 -9.87 -3.07 15.74
C LYS A 147 -9.95 -2.73 14.25
N CYS A 148 -8.83 -2.82 13.53
CA CYS A 148 -8.80 -2.58 12.09
C CYS A 148 -9.69 -3.58 11.34
N SER A 149 -9.70 -4.86 11.71
CA SER A 149 -10.59 -5.86 11.12
C SER A 149 -12.07 -5.50 11.31
N GLN A 150 -12.46 -5.09 12.54
CA GLN A 150 -13.83 -4.65 12.81
C GLN A 150 -14.22 -3.42 11.99
N ILE A 151 -13.32 -2.43 11.90
CA ILE A 151 -13.54 -1.21 11.10
C ILE A 151 -13.68 -1.56 9.62
N ASN A 152 -12.81 -2.41 9.07
CA ASN A 152 -12.84 -2.82 7.67
C ASN A 152 -14.15 -3.58 7.34
N LEU A 153 -14.64 -4.42 8.25
CA LEU A 153 -15.95 -5.06 8.11
C LEU A 153 -17.07 -4.02 8.02
N LEU A 154 -17.07 -3.03 8.90
CA LEU A 154 -18.07 -1.95 8.89
C LEU A 154 -18.00 -1.12 7.60
N ILE A 155 -16.80 -0.81 7.12
CA ILE A 155 -16.60 -0.11 5.83
C ILE A 155 -17.21 -0.92 4.69
N THR A 156 -16.93 -2.23 4.64
CA THR A 156 -17.46 -3.12 3.61
C THR A 156 -19.00 -3.18 3.64
N LEU A 157 -19.59 -3.28 4.83
CA LEU A 157 -21.05 -3.29 4.98
C LEU A 157 -21.70 -1.96 4.53
N LYS A 158 -21.06 -0.84 4.87
CA LYS A 158 -21.54 0.49 4.44
C LYS A 158 -21.40 0.67 2.95
N GLN A 159 -20.32 0.21 2.33
CA GLN A 159 -20.15 0.25 0.87
C GLN A 159 -21.24 -0.54 0.15
N LYS A 160 -21.51 -1.78 0.57
CA LYS A 160 -22.63 -2.58 0.06
C LYS A 160 -23.99 -1.88 0.17
N LYS A 161 -24.20 -1.13 1.25
CA LYS A 161 -25.44 -0.33 1.41
C LYS A 161 -25.50 0.83 0.43
N ILE A 162 -24.38 1.52 0.21
CA ILE A 162 -24.26 2.61 -0.78
C ILE A 162 -24.56 2.07 -2.19
N ASP A 163 -23.98 0.93 -2.55
CA ASP A 163 -24.19 0.32 -3.86
C ASP A 163 -25.67 -0.01 -4.11
N LYS A 164 -26.34 -0.64 -3.11
CA LYS A 164 -27.79 -0.91 -3.17
C LYS A 164 -28.64 0.36 -3.29
N LEU A 165 -28.27 1.43 -2.59
CA LEU A 165 -28.99 2.70 -2.69
C LEU A 165 -28.81 3.33 -4.08
N ASN A 166 -27.64 3.20 -4.68
CA ASN A 166 -27.38 3.65 -6.04
C ASN A 166 -28.17 2.85 -7.08
N GLU A 167 -28.27 1.52 -6.91
CA GLU A 167 -29.12 0.66 -7.74
C GLU A 167 -30.60 1.05 -7.61
N TYR A 168 -31.08 1.24 -6.39
CA TYR A 168 -32.46 1.67 -6.14
C TYR A 168 -32.75 3.04 -6.76
N LYS A 169 -31.85 4.00 -6.61
CA LYS A 169 -31.93 5.31 -7.27
C LYS A 169 -32.07 5.18 -8.80
N LYS A 170 -31.23 4.34 -9.41
CA LYS A 170 -31.31 4.09 -10.87
C LYS A 170 -32.65 3.46 -11.26
N SER A 171 -33.14 2.49 -10.50
CA SER A 171 -34.46 1.85 -10.72
C SER A 171 -35.60 2.85 -10.63
N LEU A 172 -35.61 3.70 -9.60
CA LEU A 172 -36.60 4.75 -9.44
C LEU A 172 -36.61 5.70 -10.65
N ILE A 173 -35.46 6.20 -11.04
CA ILE A 173 -35.34 7.10 -12.19
C ILE A 173 -35.94 6.43 -13.44
N TYR A 174 -35.56 5.19 -13.70
CA TYR A 174 -36.07 4.41 -14.82
C TYR A 174 -37.58 4.26 -14.77
N GLU A 175 -38.14 3.82 -13.65
CA GLU A 175 -39.59 3.55 -13.48
C GLU A 175 -40.47 4.78 -13.72
N TYR A 176 -40.01 5.96 -13.26
CA TYR A 176 -40.75 7.22 -13.45
C TYR A 176 -40.55 7.81 -14.85
N VAL A 177 -39.35 7.76 -15.40
CA VAL A 177 -39.04 8.32 -16.71
C VAL A 177 -39.77 7.58 -17.83
N ILE A 178 -39.92 6.25 -17.72
CA ILE A 178 -40.64 5.45 -18.74
C ILE A 178 -42.13 5.31 -18.47
N GLY A 179 -42.65 5.99 -17.45
CA GLY A 179 -44.08 5.96 -17.13
C GLY A 179 -44.61 4.70 -16.48
N LYS A 180 -43.72 3.83 -15.93
CA LYS A 180 -44.16 2.66 -15.16
C LYS A 180 -44.76 3.04 -13.78
N LYS A 181 -44.36 4.18 -13.25
CA LYS A 181 -44.92 4.79 -12.04
C LYS A 181 -45.26 6.23 -12.28
N GLU A 182 -46.38 6.69 -11.72
CA GLU A 182 -46.85 8.06 -11.75
C GLU A 182 -46.42 8.77 -10.44
N VAL A 183 -46.11 10.08 -10.60
CA VAL A 183 -45.87 10.95 -9.44
C VAL A 183 -47.23 11.27 -8.84
N ARG A 184 -47.52 10.82 -7.63
CA ARG A 184 -48.69 11.12 -6.83
C ARG A 184 -48.42 12.28 -5.89
#